data_8fd6f36b58deac49faff509f1ff03277
#
_entry.id   8fd6f36b58deac49faff509f1ff03277
#
_cell.length_a   1.000
_cell.length_b   1.000
_cell.length_c   1.000
_cell.angle_alpha   90.00
_cell.angle_beta   90.00
_cell.angle_gamma   90.00
#
_symmetry.space_group_name_H-M   'P 1'
#
loop_
_entity.id
_entity.type
_entity.pdbx_description
1 polymer ?
#
loop_
_entity_poly.entity_id
_entity_poly.type
_entity_poly.pdbx_seq_one_letter_code
_entity_poly.pdbx_strand_id
1 'polypeptide(L)'
;MICRKCQKIESVYHRAYSGEYLCKKCFMRSIENKTAKTISRYSMIGYGDRVVVGVSGGKDSLSLLYVLKMLFDQHPNNGNELVGITIDEGIKGYRDESLQIVKDFCQRLGVESKVLSYKSLFGVDMDEAMVLRPSEKMSSCSMCGTLRRRAIDIAAETLDADVVATAHNVDDQLQTFMINILAGDVERIGWIYPEPVKYASGMKKIKPFIEIYEYEIAFYALQREIPFQSEECPYMNESIRTDLREFLNKLERDHPGMKHSAYNSMTKISKVLRSRQGTEGKKCSICRHDSTGDICSVCQTINVLTSNKQI
;
A
#
# COMPACT_ATOMS: atom_id res chain seq x y z
N MET A 1 15.10 -7.57 -29.68
CA MET A 1 14.37 -8.86 -29.74
C MET A 1 12.90 -8.60 -30.00
N ILE A 2 12.21 -9.49 -30.71
CA ILE A 2 10.78 -9.37 -30.95
C ILE A 2 9.98 -9.78 -29.71
N CYS A 3 8.91 -9.07 -29.43
CA CYS A 3 8.00 -9.35 -28.31
C CYS A 3 7.43 -10.77 -28.40
N ARG A 4 7.67 -11.59 -27.36
CA ARG A 4 7.20 -12.98 -27.35
C ARG A 4 5.68 -13.13 -27.32
N LYS A 5 4.95 -12.09 -26.87
CA LYS A 5 3.50 -12.15 -26.71
C LYS A 5 2.74 -11.80 -28.00
N CYS A 6 3.10 -10.73 -28.69
CA CYS A 6 2.43 -10.33 -29.94
C CYS A 6 3.16 -10.76 -31.20
N GLN A 7 4.45 -11.11 -31.11
CA GLN A 7 5.34 -11.50 -32.21
C GLN A 7 5.42 -10.49 -33.38
N LYS A 8 5.08 -9.21 -33.12
CA LYS A 8 4.98 -8.16 -34.15
C LYS A 8 5.89 -6.97 -33.93
N ILE A 9 6.17 -6.62 -32.67
CA ILE A 9 6.81 -5.37 -32.27
C ILE A 9 8.08 -5.69 -31.48
N GLU A 10 9.09 -4.85 -31.62
CA GLU A 10 10.32 -4.97 -30.84
C GLU A 10 10.05 -4.84 -29.34
N SER A 11 10.74 -5.65 -28.53
CA SER A 11 10.62 -5.64 -27.09
C SER A 11 11.37 -4.46 -26.48
N VAL A 12 10.78 -3.86 -25.48
CA VAL A 12 11.36 -2.78 -24.66
C VAL A 12 11.61 -3.20 -23.22
N TYR A 13 11.12 -4.38 -22.86
CA TYR A 13 11.21 -4.90 -21.50
C TYR A 13 11.57 -6.40 -21.49
N HIS A 14 12.56 -6.76 -20.67
CA HIS A 14 12.92 -8.15 -20.39
C HIS A 14 12.49 -8.50 -18.97
N ARG A 15 11.56 -9.44 -18.86
CA ARG A 15 11.08 -9.95 -17.57
C ARG A 15 11.97 -11.14 -17.14
N ALA A 16 13.04 -10.85 -16.40
CA ALA A 16 14.08 -11.83 -16.10
C ALA A 16 13.55 -13.10 -15.43
N TYR A 17 12.60 -12.98 -14.48
CA TYR A 17 12.06 -14.13 -13.75
C TYR A 17 11.22 -15.11 -14.59
N SER A 18 10.74 -14.71 -15.76
CA SER A 18 9.99 -15.56 -16.69
C SER A 18 10.67 -15.70 -18.06
N GLY A 19 11.76 -14.97 -18.29
CA GLY A 19 12.45 -14.93 -19.57
C GLY A 19 11.65 -14.31 -20.71
N GLU A 20 10.57 -13.57 -20.40
CA GLU A 20 9.73 -12.94 -21.42
C GLU A 20 10.31 -11.62 -21.91
N TYR A 21 10.32 -11.44 -23.23
CA TYR A 21 10.61 -10.16 -23.90
C TYR A 21 9.31 -9.53 -24.36
N LEU A 22 8.97 -8.34 -23.86
CA LEU A 22 7.68 -7.70 -24.05
C LEU A 22 7.84 -6.32 -24.70
N CYS A 23 6.98 -5.99 -25.69
CA CYS A 23 6.83 -4.62 -26.17
C CYS A 23 6.02 -3.78 -25.16
N LYS A 24 6.07 -2.45 -25.27
CA LYS A 24 5.35 -1.50 -24.40
C LYS A 24 3.89 -1.92 -24.17
N LYS A 25 3.12 -2.14 -25.25
CA LYS A 25 1.69 -2.51 -25.18
C LYS A 25 1.47 -3.84 -24.43
N CYS A 26 2.25 -4.86 -24.75
CA CYS A 26 2.10 -6.18 -24.13
C CYS A 26 2.52 -6.18 -22.66
N PHE A 27 3.56 -5.40 -22.31
CA PHE A 27 3.97 -5.22 -20.92
C PHE A 27 2.86 -4.55 -20.11
N MET A 28 2.37 -3.38 -20.53
CA MET A 28 1.30 -2.66 -19.82
C MET A 28 0.06 -3.53 -19.60
N ARG A 29 -0.41 -4.18 -20.67
CA ARG A 29 -1.56 -5.12 -20.57
C ARG A 29 -1.26 -6.30 -19.64
N SER A 30 -0.01 -6.73 -19.50
CA SER A 30 0.35 -7.81 -18.57
C SER A 30 0.18 -7.39 -17.11
N ILE A 31 0.53 -6.15 -16.76
CA ILE A 31 0.34 -5.59 -15.42
C ILE A 31 -1.16 -5.44 -15.11
N GLU A 32 -1.90 -4.82 -16.00
CA GLU A 32 -3.35 -4.61 -15.89
C GLU A 32 -4.11 -5.94 -15.71
N ASN A 33 -3.82 -6.92 -16.56
CA ASN A 33 -4.43 -8.25 -16.47
C ASN A 33 -4.02 -9.01 -15.19
N LYS A 34 -2.77 -8.86 -14.72
CA LYS A 34 -2.30 -9.49 -13.49
C LYS A 34 -3.04 -8.89 -12.29
N THR A 35 -3.21 -7.56 -12.27
CA THR A 35 -4.00 -6.86 -11.25
C THR A 35 -5.45 -7.34 -11.25
N ALA A 36 -6.12 -7.37 -12.41
CA ALA A 36 -7.50 -7.84 -12.52
C ALA A 36 -7.66 -9.30 -12.04
N LYS A 37 -6.71 -10.18 -12.41
CA LYS A 37 -6.70 -11.58 -11.95
C LYS A 37 -6.49 -11.68 -10.43
N THR A 38 -5.65 -10.86 -9.85
CA THR A 38 -5.42 -10.81 -8.39
C THR A 38 -6.69 -10.37 -7.66
N ILE A 39 -7.34 -9.30 -8.14
CA ILE A 39 -8.63 -8.82 -7.61
C ILE A 39 -9.69 -9.94 -7.66
N SER A 40 -9.83 -10.61 -8.79
CA SER A 40 -10.80 -11.72 -8.95
C SER A 40 -10.45 -12.93 -8.08
N ARG A 41 -9.18 -13.37 -8.06
CA ARG A 41 -8.72 -14.54 -7.31
C ARG A 41 -9.02 -14.44 -5.82
N TYR A 42 -8.85 -13.26 -5.25
CA TYR A 42 -9.06 -13.01 -3.82
C TYR A 42 -10.39 -12.31 -3.51
N SER A 43 -11.30 -12.21 -4.47
CA SER A 43 -12.61 -11.55 -4.30
C SER A 43 -12.51 -10.18 -3.62
N MET A 44 -11.52 -9.37 -4.09
CA MET A 44 -11.15 -8.12 -3.45
C MET A 44 -12.21 -7.03 -3.61
N ILE A 45 -12.87 -6.97 -4.78
CA ILE A 45 -13.88 -5.94 -5.12
C ILE A 45 -15.13 -6.67 -5.61
N GLY A 46 -16.28 -6.28 -5.09
CA GLY A 46 -17.61 -6.73 -5.49
C GLY A 46 -18.30 -5.78 -6.47
N TYR A 47 -19.51 -6.14 -6.87
CA TYR A 47 -20.39 -5.26 -7.65
C TYR A 47 -20.91 -4.12 -6.77
N GLY A 48 -20.89 -2.90 -7.28
CA GLY A 48 -21.39 -1.73 -6.56
C GLY A 48 -20.48 -1.25 -5.41
N ASP A 49 -19.33 -1.90 -5.17
CA ASP A 49 -18.43 -1.48 -4.11
C ASP A 49 -17.92 -0.05 -4.34
N ARG A 50 -17.96 0.78 -3.32
CA ARG A 50 -17.27 2.07 -3.26
C ARG A 50 -15.85 1.85 -2.80
N VAL A 51 -14.91 2.03 -3.72
CA VAL A 51 -13.48 1.75 -3.50
C VAL A 51 -12.73 3.04 -3.23
N VAL A 52 -12.13 3.11 -2.07
CA VAL A 52 -11.26 4.22 -1.69
C VAL A 52 -9.80 3.79 -1.85
N VAL A 53 -9.00 4.58 -2.57
CA VAL A 53 -7.58 4.31 -2.83
C VAL A 53 -6.72 5.28 -2.03
N GLY A 54 -5.82 4.74 -1.20
CA GLY A 54 -4.80 5.54 -0.54
C GLY A 54 -3.74 6.01 -1.55
N VAL A 55 -3.71 7.31 -1.83
CA VAL A 55 -2.85 7.93 -2.85
C VAL A 55 -1.81 8.83 -2.17
N SER A 56 -0.55 8.42 -2.20
CA SER A 56 0.55 9.15 -1.54
C SER A 56 1.27 10.16 -2.43
N GLY A 57 1.01 10.16 -3.74
CA GLY A 57 1.80 10.91 -4.73
C GLY A 57 3.00 10.14 -5.29
N GLY A 58 3.29 8.95 -4.75
CA GLY A 58 4.33 8.07 -5.28
C GLY A 58 3.85 7.18 -6.42
N LYS A 59 4.81 6.65 -7.20
CA LYS A 59 4.59 5.84 -8.41
C LYS A 59 3.59 4.69 -8.23
N ASP A 60 3.69 3.96 -7.10
CA ASP A 60 2.88 2.76 -6.87
C ASP A 60 1.40 3.13 -6.66
N SER A 61 1.14 4.12 -5.81
CA SER A 61 -0.23 4.55 -5.47
C SER A 61 -0.97 5.18 -6.65
N LEU A 62 -0.28 6.00 -7.44
CA LEU A 62 -0.85 6.63 -8.64
C LEU A 62 -1.06 5.61 -9.76
N SER A 63 -0.14 4.64 -9.90
CA SER A 63 -0.33 3.52 -10.84
C SER A 63 -1.52 2.64 -10.45
N LEU A 64 -1.73 2.37 -9.15
CA LEU A 64 -2.90 1.64 -8.69
C LEU A 64 -4.20 2.37 -9.01
N LEU A 65 -4.26 3.67 -8.69
CA LEU A 65 -5.42 4.52 -9.00
C LEU A 65 -5.76 4.47 -10.49
N TYR A 66 -4.73 4.63 -11.34
CA TYR A 66 -4.89 4.55 -12.79
C TYR A 66 -5.43 3.19 -13.26
N VAL A 67 -4.84 2.09 -12.78
CA VAL A 67 -5.26 0.74 -13.19
C VAL A 67 -6.69 0.45 -12.73
N LEU A 68 -7.06 0.81 -11.50
CA LEU A 68 -8.43 0.62 -11.01
C LEU A 68 -9.43 1.46 -11.80
N LYS A 69 -9.13 2.74 -12.10
CA LYS A 69 -9.97 3.59 -12.95
C LYS A 69 -10.20 2.97 -14.32
N MET A 70 -9.12 2.53 -14.97
CA MET A 70 -9.19 1.88 -16.27
C MET A 70 -10.05 0.59 -16.22
N LEU A 71 -9.89 -0.23 -15.19
CA LEU A 71 -10.69 -1.46 -15.03
C LEU A 71 -12.17 -1.15 -14.81
N PHE A 72 -12.50 -0.12 -14.03
CA PHE A 72 -13.90 0.29 -13.80
C PHE A 72 -14.52 0.87 -15.05
N ASP A 73 -13.77 1.68 -15.82
CA ASP A 73 -14.24 2.22 -17.10
C ASP A 73 -14.50 1.14 -18.16
N GLN A 74 -13.76 0.03 -18.11
CA GLN A 74 -14.00 -1.13 -18.98
C GLN A 74 -15.25 -1.93 -18.58
N HIS A 75 -15.72 -1.79 -17.34
CA HIS A 75 -16.86 -2.52 -16.79
C HIS A 75 -17.86 -1.59 -16.07
N PRO A 76 -18.44 -0.58 -16.77
CA PRO A 76 -19.27 0.44 -16.12
C PRO A 76 -20.56 -0.15 -15.50
N ASN A 77 -21.03 -1.27 -16.02
CA ASN A 77 -22.22 -1.96 -15.50
C ASN A 77 -22.02 -2.58 -14.12
N ASN A 78 -20.77 -2.65 -13.62
CA ASN A 78 -20.51 -3.13 -12.27
C ASN A 78 -20.93 -2.11 -11.19
N GLY A 79 -21.14 -0.85 -11.55
CA GLY A 79 -21.57 0.22 -10.63
C GLY A 79 -20.53 0.60 -9.58
N ASN A 80 -19.26 0.22 -9.77
CA ASN A 80 -18.21 0.53 -8.80
C ASN A 80 -17.85 2.02 -8.84
N GLU A 81 -17.67 2.61 -7.66
CA GLU A 81 -17.19 3.97 -7.47
C GLU A 81 -15.72 4.00 -7.04
N LEU A 82 -14.98 5.02 -7.47
CA LEU A 82 -13.56 5.18 -7.14
C LEU A 82 -13.30 6.56 -6.56
N VAL A 83 -12.69 6.61 -5.35
CA VAL A 83 -12.31 7.85 -4.67
C VAL A 83 -10.84 7.76 -4.25
N GLY A 84 -10.05 8.79 -4.53
CA GLY A 84 -8.68 8.94 -4.03
C GLY A 84 -8.66 9.57 -2.63
N ILE A 85 -7.87 9.01 -1.71
CA ILE A 85 -7.61 9.64 -0.41
C ILE A 85 -6.12 9.92 -0.29
N THR A 86 -5.78 11.15 0.06
CA THR A 86 -4.42 11.54 0.39
C THR A 86 -4.34 11.96 1.84
N ILE A 87 -3.35 11.44 2.53
CA ILE A 87 -3.06 11.86 3.89
C ILE A 87 -1.90 12.85 3.84
N ASP A 88 -2.14 14.03 4.38
CA ASP A 88 -1.11 15.02 4.60
C ASP A 88 -0.52 14.82 5.99
N GLU A 89 0.71 14.34 6.05
CA GLU A 89 1.43 14.11 7.29
C GLU A 89 2.00 15.40 7.89
N GLY A 90 1.99 16.50 7.16
CA GLY A 90 2.51 17.80 7.59
C GLY A 90 4.05 17.85 7.64
N ILE A 91 4.73 17.18 6.70
CA ILE A 91 6.19 17.25 6.53
C ILE A 91 6.48 18.41 5.58
N LYS A 92 7.00 19.53 6.12
CA LYS A 92 7.25 20.76 5.37
C LYS A 92 8.25 20.55 4.24
N GLY A 93 7.96 21.15 3.08
CA GLY A 93 8.78 21.06 1.89
C GLY A 93 8.79 19.71 1.17
N TYR A 94 8.19 18.69 1.76
CA TYR A 94 8.10 17.35 1.19
C TYR A 94 6.69 17.02 0.66
N ARG A 95 5.63 17.36 1.43
CA ARG A 95 4.26 16.97 1.05
C ARG A 95 3.60 17.85 0.01
N ASP A 96 4.02 19.09 -0.12
CA ASP A 96 3.38 20.08 -1.01
C ASP A 96 3.37 19.62 -2.46
N GLU A 97 4.51 19.16 -2.99
CA GLU A 97 4.62 18.65 -4.35
C GLU A 97 3.72 17.43 -4.57
N SER A 98 3.76 16.46 -3.67
CA SER A 98 2.97 15.23 -3.79
C SER A 98 1.46 15.49 -3.73
N LEU A 99 1.00 16.43 -2.91
CA LEU A 99 -0.40 16.83 -2.84
C LEU A 99 -0.86 17.47 -4.15
N GLN A 100 -0.04 18.33 -4.74
CA GLN A 100 -0.36 18.94 -6.04
C GLN A 100 -0.40 17.89 -7.15
N ILE A 101 0.60 16.99 -7.22
CA ILE A 101 0.62 15.87 -8.18
C ILE A 101 -0.65 15.03 -8.09
N VAL A 102 -1.07 14.65 -6.86
CA VAL A 102 -2.29 13.86 -6.66
C VAL A 102 -3.52 14.60 -7.14
N LYS A 103 -3.65 15.88 -6.77
CA LYS A 103 -4.81 16.71 -7.16
C LYS A 103 -4.94 16.77 -8.68
N ASP A 104 -3.86 17.11 -9.39
CA ASP A 104 -3.86 17.26 -10.84
C ASP A 104 -4.11 15.92 -11.53
N PHE A 105 -3.53 14.83 -11.00
CA PHE A 105 -3.71 13.51 -11.57
C PHE A 105 -5.14 12.98 -11.37
N CYS A 106 -5.74 13.14 -10.19
CA CYS A 106 -7.13 12.77 -9.94
C CYS A 106 -8.08 13.58 -10.84
N GLN A 107 -7.85 14.89 -10.98
CA GLN A 107 -8.62 15.73 -11.88
C GLN A 107 -8.53 15.25 -13.34
N ARG A 108 -7.32 14.92 -13.81
CA ARG A 108 -7.10 14.37 -15.18
C ARG A 108 -7.83 13.05 -15.40
N LEU A 109 -7.95 12.22 -14.38
CA LEU A 109 -8.65 10.92 -14.44
C LEU A 109 -10.17 11.04 -14.22
N GLY A 110 -10.69 12.19 -13.83
CA GLY A 110 -12.08 12.35 -13.42
C GLY A 110 -12.42 11.55 -12.16
N VAL A 111 -11.46 11.42 -11.23
CA VAL A 111 -11.63 10.72 -9.95
C VAL A 111 -11.76 11.75 -8.82
N GLU A 112 -12.79 11.62 -8.00
CA GLU A 112 -12.92 12.42 -6.78
C GLU A 112 -11.72 12.18 -5.85
N SER A 113 -11.19 13.25 -5.24
CA SER A 113 -10.09 13.13 -4.28
C SER A 113 -10.35 13.92 -3.02
N LYS A 114 -9.98 13.36 -1.87
CA LYS A 114 -10.06 13.98 -0.55
C LYS A 114 -8.68 14.01 0.09
N VAL A 115 -8.40 15.09 0.81
CA VAL A 115 -7.17 15.25 1.60
C VAL A 115 -7.56 15.36 3.07
N LEU A 116 -6.92 14.55 3.92
CA LEU A 116 -7.01 14.64 5.38
C LEU A 116 -5.61 14.84 5.94
N SER A 117 -5.49 15.67 6.99
CA SER A 117 -4.19 15.91 7.61
C SER A 117 -4.07 15.27 8.98
N TYR A 118 -2.84 14.90 9.36
CA TYR A 118 -2.55 14.45 10.73
C TYR A 118 -2.94 15.52 11.75
N LYS A 119 -2.67 16.79 11.43
CA LYS A 119 -3.02 17.90 12.31
C LYS A 119 -4.50 17.93 12.64
N SER A 120 -5.37 17.76 11.64
CA SER A 120 -6.82 17.75 11.84
C SER A 120 -7.33 16.51 12.56
N LEU A 121 -6.71 15.35 12.32
CA LEU A 121 -7.16 14.05 12.86
C LEU A 121 -6.60 13.76 14.26
N PHE A 122 -5.36 14.17 14.53
CA PHE A 122 -4.61 13.76 15.72
C PHE A 122 -4.08 14.93 16.57
N GLY A 123 -4.29 16.18 16.13
CA GLY A 123 -3.82 17.38 16.83
C GLY A 123 -2.32 17.66 16.70
N VAL A 124 -1.57 16.78 16.02
CA VAL A 124 -0.13 16.90 15.73
C VAL A 124 0.14 16.56 14.28
N ASP A 125 1.11 17.22 13.66
CA ASP A 125 1.68 16.82 12.39
C ASP A 125 2.96 15.99 12.60
N MET A 126 3.57 15.51 11.50
CA MET A 126 4.74 14.65 11.59
C MET A 126 5.97 15.39 12.10
N ASP A 127 6.17 16.65 11.70
CA ASP A 127 7.30 17.46 12.14
C ASP A 127 7.21 17.73 13.64
N GLU A 128 6.04 18.07 14.17
CA GLU A 128 5.78 18.20 15.59
C GLU A 128 5.98 16.87 16.33
N ALA A 129 5.46 15.78 15.77
CA ALA A 129 5.59 14.45 16.38
C ALA A 129 7.04 13.99 16.46
N MET A 130 7.88 14.37 15.50
CA MET A 130 9.32 14.09 15.53
C MET A 130 10.04 14.79 16.68
N VAL A 131 9.62 16.01 17.03
CA VAL A 131 10.17 16.74 18.19
C VAL A 131 9.70 16.14 19.51
N LEU A 132 8.44 15.71 19.58
CA LEU A 132 7.79 15.23 20.80
C LEU A 132 8.09 13.75 21.12
N ARG A 133 8.51 12.96 20.14
CA ARG A 133 8.74 11.52 20.34
C ARG A 133 9.94 11.23 21.25
N PRO A 134 9.87 10.20 22.10
CA PRO A 134 11.04 9.64 22.74
C PRO A 134 11.83 8.83 21.70
N SER A 135 12.95 9.38 21.21
CA SER A 135 13.75 8.81 20.09
C SER A 135 14.21 7.37 20.33
N GLU A 136 14.46 6.99 21.57
CA GLU A 136 14.93 5.64 21.95
C GLU A 136 13.84 4.55 21.85
N LYS A 137 12.54 4.93 21.82
CA LYS A 137 11.44 3.97 21.95
C LYS A 137 10.55 3.88 20.71
N MET A 138 10.66 4.81 19.77
CA MET A 138 9.71 4.92 18.66
C MET A 138 10.39 5.43 17.39
N SER A 139 10.53 4.56 16.37
CA SER A 139 11.05 4.99 15.07
C SER A 139 10.04 5.85 14.32
N SER A 140 10.54 6.82 13.55
CA SER A 140 9.74 7.72 12.69
C SER A 140 8.79 6.96 11.77
N CYS A 141 9.30 5.96 11.05
CA CYS A 141 8.53 5.16 10.10
C CYS A 141 7.44 4.31 10.78
N SER A 142 7.70 3.77 11.98
CA SER A 142 6.70 3.00 12.73
C SER A 142 5.55 3.89 13.18
N MET A 143 5.87 5.05 13.74
CA MET A 143 4.90 6.06 14.18
C MET A 143 4.07 6.57 13.00
N CYS A 144 4.72 7.05 11.95
CA CYS A 144 4.06 7.54 10.75
C CYS A 144 3.15 6.47 10.13
N GLY A 145 3.65 5.23 9.99
CA GLY A 145 2.87 4.12 9.44
C GLY A 145 1.64 3.77 10.29
N THR A 146 1.73 3.92 11.61
CA THR A 146 0.60 3.69 12.52
C THR A 146 -0.48 4.77 12.35
N LEU A 147 -0.08 6.05 12.35
CA LEU A 147 -1.00 7.17 12.16
C LEU A 147 -1.61 7.17 10.77
N ARG A 148 -0.81 6.90 9.71
CA ARG A 148 -1.28 6.88 8.32
C ARG A 148 -2.36 5.82 8.09
N ARG A 149 -2.17 4.60 8.60
CA ARG A 149 -3.19 3.54 8.50
C ARG A 149 -4.50 3.97 9.13
N ARG A 150 -4.43 4.60 10.31
CA ARG A 150 -5.63 5.09 11.00
C ARG A 150 -6.30 6.24 10.27
N ALA A 151 -5.52 7.18 9.73
CA ALA A 151 -6.04 8.28 8.94
C ALA A 151 -6.78 7.79 7.69
N ILE A 152 -6.24 6.78 7.01
CA ILE A 152 -6.91 6.13 5.87
C ILE A 152 -8.22 5.46 6.32
N ASP A 153 -8.24 4.79 7.47
CA ASP A 153 -9.45 4.14 8.00
C ASP A 153 -10.54 5.18 8.29
N ILE A 154 -10.20 6.27 8.99
CA ILE A 154 -11.15 7.36 9.28
C ILE A 154 -11.68 7.97 7.98
N ALA A 155 -10.81 8.22 7.00
CA ALA A 155 -11.23 8.77 5.72
C ALA A 155 -12.19 7.84 4.98
N ALA A 156 -11.91 6.54 4.98
CA ALA A 156 -12.76 5.53 4.35
C ALA A 156 -14.11 5.38 5.06
N GLU A 157 -14.13 5.39 6.39
CA GLU A 157 -15.36 5.38 7.19
C GLU A 157 -16.22 6.63 6.89
N THR A 158 -15.60 7.82 6.80
CA THR A 158 -16.30 9.08 6.48
C THR A 158 -16.89 9.10 5.06
N LEU A 159 -16.34 8.30 4.16
CA LEU A 159 -16.78 8.19 2.78
C LEU A 159 -17.72 6.99 2.54
N ASP A 160 -18.14 6.30 3.58
CA ASP A 160 -18.95 5.07 3.51
C ASP A 160 -18.34 4.05 2.52
N ALA A 161 -17.01 3.85 2.59
CA ALA A 161 -16.29 2.97 1.69
C ALA A 161 -16.51 1.49 2.04
N ASP A 162 -16.80 0.67 1.03
CA ASP A 162 -16.84 -0.79 1.16
C ASP A 162 -15.43 -1.38 1.15
N VAL A 163 -14.52 -0.73 0.41
CA VAL A 163 -13.18 -1.24 0.14
C VAL A 163 -12.13 -0.13 0.24
N VAL A 164 -11.04 -0.41 0.97
CA VAL A 164 -9.82 0.39 0.99
C VAL A 164 -8.73 -0.33 0.21
N ALA A 165 -8.27 0.27 -0.87
CA ALA A 165 -7.18 -0.25 -1.70
C ALA A 165 -5.87 0.48 -1.40
N THR A 166 -4.79 -0.29 -1.23
CA THR A 166 -3.43 0.23 -1.09
C THR A 166 -2.49 -0.43 -2.09
N ALA A 167 -1.47 0.31 -2.54
CA ALA A 167 -0.57 -0.13 -3.61
C ALA A 167 0.59 -1.00 -3.14
N HIS A 168 0.45 -1.70 -2.02
CA HIS A 168 1.48 -2.62 -1.58
C HIS A 168 1.73 -3.71 -2.62
N ASN A 169 3.00 -3.95 -2.91
CA ASN A 169 3.48 -4.85 -3.96
C ASN A 169 4.21 -6.08 -3.38
N VAL A 170 4.80 -6.94 -4.22
CA VAL A 170 5.55 -8.14 -3.79
C VAL A 170 6.69 -7.77 -2.85
N ASP A 171 7.42 -6.69 -3.17
CA ASP A 171 8.60 -6.26 -2.41
C ASP A 171 8.21 -5.84 -1.00
N ASP A 172 7.12 -5.08 -0.85
CA ASP A 172 6.57 -4.68 0.45
C ASP A 172 6.14 -5.87 1.30
N GLN A 173 5.52 -6.87 0.66
CA GLN A 173 5.06 -8.06 1.36
C GLN A 173 6.24 -8.91 1.84
N LEU A 174 7.26 -9.10 1.01
CA LEU A 174 8.46 -9.84 1.40
C LEU A 174 9.24 -9.14 2.51
N GLN A 175 9.40 -7.81 2.44
CA GLN A 175 10.01 -7.04 3.51
C GLN A 175 9.22 -7.20 4.81
N THR A 176 7.90 -7.10 4.76
CA THR A 176 7.03 -7.27 5.95
C THR A 176 7.13 -8.69 6.51
N PHE A 177 7.16 -9.70 5.66
CA PHE A 177 7.34 -11.09 6.06
C PHE A 177 8.68 -11.31 6.75
N MET A 178 9.77 -10.80 6.17
CA MET A 178 11.11 -10.89 6.76
C MET A 178 11.19 -10.17 8.11
N ILE A 179 10.62 -8.99 8.24
CA ILE A 179 10.57 -8.24 9.50
C ILE A 179 9.86 -9.07 10.57
N ASN A 180 8.71 -9.67 10.26
CA ASN A 180 7.96 -10.46 11.23
C ASN A 180 8.71 -11.75 11.63
N ILE A 181 9.40 -12.41 10.70
CA ILE A 181 10.27 -13.56 11.01
C ILE A 181 11.41 -13.14 11.95
N LEU A 182 12.12 -12.07 11.63
CA LEU A 182 13.26 -11.59 12.41
C LEU A 182 12.85 -11.07 13.79
N ALA A 183 11.62 -10.58 13.92
CA ALA A 183 11.03 -10.16 15.19
C ALA A 183 10.43 -11.33 16.01
N GLY A 184 10.36 -12.56 15.45
CA GLY A 184 9.69 -13.68 16.10
C GLY A 184 8.16 -13.55 16.17
N ASP A 185 7.56 -12.65 15.40
CA ASP A 185 6.13 -12.34 15.43
C ASP A 185 5.36 -13.23 14.44
N VAL A 186 5.15 -14.47 14.84
CA VAL A 186 4.49 -15.50 14.01
C VAL A 186 3.03 -15.15 13.75
N GLU A 187 2.36 -14.50 14.69
CA GLU A 187 0.94 -14.13 14.53
C GLU A 187 0.75 -13.13 13.39
N ARG A 188 1.62 -12.11 13.28
CA ARG A 188 1.55 -11.13 12.18
C ARG A 188 1.83 -11.74 10.82
N ILE A 189 2.49 -12.89 10.72
CA ILE A 189 2.69 -13.59 9.45
C ILE A 189 1.33 -14.04 8.86
N GLY A 190 0.38 -14.47 9.68
CA GLY A 190 -0.97 -14.83 9.23
C GLY A 190 -1.72 -13.65 8.57
N TRP A 191 -1.50 -12.42 9.03
CA TRP A 191 -2.15 -11.22 8.50
C TRP A 191 -1.62 -10.75 7.13
N ILE A 192 -0.51 -11.35 6.65
CA ILE A 192 0.05 -11.03 5.34
C ILE A 192 -0.71 -11.74 4.19
N TYR A 193 -1.50 -12.77 4.50
CA TYR A 193 -2.26 -13.51 3.48
C TYR A 193 -3.17 -12.56 2.66
N PRO A 194 -3.19 -12.68 1.31
CA PRO A 194 -3.80 -11.69 0.42
C PRO A 194 -5.31 -11.53 0.54
N GLU A 195 -6.01 -12.54 1.04
CA GLU A 195 -7.47 -12.50 1.16
C GLU A 195 -7.91 -11.38 2.10
N PRO A 196 -8.86 -10.53 1.69
CA PRO A 196 -9.31 -9.42 2.49
C PRO A 196 -9.88 -9.84 3.85
N VAL A 197 -9.55 -9.08 4.89
CA VAL A 197 -10.24 -9.17 6.18
C VAL A 197 -11.40 -8.20 6.16
N LYS A 198 -12.59 -8.68 6.55
CA LYS A 198 -13.73 -7.81 6.84
C LYS A 198 -13.57 -7.26 8.25
N TYR A 199 -13.60 -5.96 8.39
CA TYR A 199 -13.66 -5.29 9.66
C TYR A 199 -15.10 -5.31 10.23
N ALA A 200 -15.28 -4.97 11.49
CA ALA A 200 -16.59 -4.90 12.12
C ALA A 200 -17.53 -3.88 11.41
N SER A 201 -16.98 -2.88 10.74
CA SER A 201 -17.69 -1.94 9.86
C SER A 201 -18.17 -2.57 8.55
N GLY A 202 -17.77 -3.79 8.22
CA GLY A 202 -18.00 -4.43 6.91
C GLY A 202 -16.94 -4.07 5.84
N MET A 203 -16.16 -3.03 6.04
CA MET A 203 -15.11 -2.56 5.14
C MET A 203 -14.01 -3.61 4.95
N LYS A 204 -13.50 -3.73 3.73
CA LYS A 204 -12.39 -4.62 3.36
C LYS A 204 -11.13 -3.82 3.04
N LYS A 205 -9.95 -4.30 3.42
CA LYS A 205 -8.66 -3.76 2.96
C LYS A 205 -8.04 -4.70 1.94
N ILE A 206 -7.63 -4.14 0.80
CA ILE A 206 -7.10 -4.90 -0.33
C ILE A 206 -5.77 -4.36 -0.81
N LYS A 207 -5.02 -5.22 -1.49
CA LYS A 207 -3.71 -4.91 -2.08
C LYS A 207 -3.64 -5.45 -3.51
N PRO A 208 -4.23 -4.77 -4.50
CA PRO A 208 -4.32 -5.30 -5.87
C PRO A 208 -2.98 -5.58 -6.54
N PHE A 209 -1.90 -4.88 -6.13
CA PHE A 209 -0.54 -5.04 -6.66
C PHE A 209 0.30 -6.09 -5.94
N ILE A 210 -0.27 -6.84 -5.01
CA ILE A 210 0.45 -7.76 -4.13
C ILE A 210 1.26 -8.84 -4.85
N GLU A 211 0.96 -9.14 -6.10
CA GLU A 211 1.68 -10.10 -6.95
C GLU A 211 2.60 -9.44 -7.98
N ILE A 212 2.73 -8.10 -7.98
CA ILE A 212 3.53 -7.34 -8.96
C ILE A 212 4.81 -6.85 -8.29
N TYR A 213 5.94 -6.92 -9.00
CA TYR A 213 7.22 -6.41 -8.50
C TYR A 213 7.25 -4.87 -8.52
N GLU A 214 7.93 -4.27 -7.55
CA GLU A 214 8.10 -2.81 -7.46
C GLU A 214 8.69 -2.20 -8.73
N TYR A 215 9.72 -2.83 -9.31
CA TYR A 215 10.36 -2.34 -10.54
C TYR A 215 9.45 -2.46 -11.78
N GLU A 216 8.52 -3.42 -11.81
CA GLU A 216 7.50 -3.49 -12.87
C GLU A 216 6.49 -2.34 -12.76
N ILE A 217 6.11 -1.97 -11.54
CA ILE A 217 5.23 -0.80 -11.33
C ILE A 217 5.96 0.48 -11.73
N ALA A 218 7.25 0.63 -11.39
CA ALA A 218 8.06 1.78 -11.80
C ALA A 218 8.13 1.89 -13.32
N PHE A 219 8.42 0.81 -14.02
CA PHE A 219 8.45 0.80 -15.48
C PHE A 219 7.05 1.07 -16.09
N TYR A 220 5.99 0.55 -15.47
CA TYR A 220 4.61 0.83 -15.88
C TYR A 220 4.28 2.32 -15.76
N ALA A 221 4.61 2.94 -14.62
CA ALA A 221 4.41 4.37 -14.38
C ALA A 221 5.09 5.24 -15.44
N LEU A 222 6.36 4.94 -15.74
CA LEU A 222 7.13 5.63 -16.78
C LEU A 222 6.49 5.46 -18.18
N GLN A 223 6.09 4.23 -18.53
CA GLN A 223 5.49 3.97 -19.84
C GLN A 223 4.10 4.59 -20.02
N ARG A 224 3.38 4.80 -18.91
CA ARG A 224 2.06 5.48 -18.86
C ARG A 224 2.16 6.98 -18.62
N GLU A 225 3.38 7.53 -18.46
CA GLU A 225 3.61 8.94 -18.17
C GLU A 225 2.82 9.41 -16.94
N ILE A 226 2.76 8.52 -15.93
CA ILE A 226 2.14 8.84 -14.64
C ILE A 226 3.11 9.76 -13.89
N PRO A 227 2.71 10.99 -13.52
CA PRO A 227 3.55 11.85 -12.70
C PRO A 227 3.68 11.27 -11.29
N PHE A 228 4.84 11.38 -10.68
CA PHE A 228 5.03 10.99 -9.28
C PHE A 228 6.19 11.75 -8.67
N GLN A 229 6.10 11.98 -7.36
CA GLN A 229 7.19 12.53 -6.58
C GLN A 229 8.31 11.49 -6.46
N SER A 230 9.54 11.89 -6.79
CA SER A 230 10.74 11.05 -6.71
C SER A 230 11.55 11.28 -5.44
N GLU A 231 11.32 12.38 -4.73
CA GLU A 231 12.02 12.66 -3.49
C GLU A 231 11.65 11.69 -2.38
N GLU A 232 12.66 11.25 -1.62
CA GLU A 232 12.48 10.38 -0.48
C GLU A 232 12.09 11.17 0.77
N CYS A 233 11.28 10.55 1.64
CA CYS A 233 10.89 11.18 2.91
C CYS A 233 12.13 11.46 3.77
N PRO A 234 12.30 12.69 4.32
CA PRO A 234 13.47 13.06 5.11
C PRO A 234 13.65 12.20 6.39
N TYR A 235 12.59 11.51 6.82
CA TYR A 235 12.61 10.65 8.01
C TYR A 235 12.82 9.15 7.70
N MET A 236 13.16 8.79 6.45
CA MET A 236 13.20 7.38 6.01
C MET A 236 14.44 6.60 6.48
N ASN A 237 15.53 7.28 6.86
CA ASN A 237 16.85 6.67 7.14
C ASN A 237 16.89 5.73 8.38
N GLU A 238 15.82 5.62 9.16
CA GLU A 238 15.75 4.77 10.37
C GLU A 238 15.09 3.41 10.12
N SER A 239 14.93 2.97 8.87
CA SER A 239 14.10 1.81 8.56
C SER A 239 14.89 0.58 8.13
N ILE A 240 14.76 -0.53 8.88
CA ILE A 240 15.23 -1.87 8.48
C ILE A 240 14.70 -2.29 7.09
N ARG A 241 13.64 -1.65 6.59
CA ARG A 241 13.10 -1.92 5.26
C ARG A 241 14.08 -1.59 4.16
N THR A 242 14.93 -0.59 4.35
CA THR A 242 15.98 -0.22 3.38
C THR A 242 16.97 -1.36 3.19
N ASP A 243 17.48 -1.91 4.30
CA ASP A 243 18.44 -3.03 4.28
C ASP A 243 17.82 -4.28 3.63
N LEU A 244 16.58 -4.59 3.99
CA LEU A 244 15.85 -5.72 3.42
C LEU A 244 15.54 -5.53 1.94
N ARG A 245 15.23 -4.32 1.49
CA ARG A 245 15.02 -3.99 0.09
C ARG A 245 16.28 -4.23 -0.72
N GLU A 246 17.41 -3.75 -0.24
CA GLU A 246 18.71 -3.95 -0.90
C GLU A 246 19.08 -5.43 -0.97
N PHE A 247 18.93 -6.15 0.12
CA PHE A 247 19.17 -7.60 0.19
C PHE A 247 18.30 -8.38 -0.81
N LEU A 248 16.98 -8.15 -0.81
CA LEU A 248 16.04 -8.81 -1.71
C LEU A 248 16.30 -8.44 -3.18
N ASN A 249 16.65 -7.19 -3.46
CA ASN A 249 16.98 -6.74 -4.81
C ASN A 249 18.29 -7.37 -5.32
N LYS A 250 19.29 -7.51 -4.45
CA LYS A 250 20.53 -8.21 -4.79
C LYS A 250 20.25 -9.67 -5.12
N LEU A 251 19.50 -10.39 -4.27
CA LEU A 251 19.14 -11.79 -4.52
C LEU A 251 18.36 -11.97 -5.83
N GLU A 252 17.41 -11.11 -6.12
CA GLU A 252 16.61 -11.20 -7.36
C GLU A 252 17.45 -10.92 -8.62
N ARG A 253 18.42 -10.00 -8.54
CA ARG A 253 19.33 -9.69 -9.65
C ARG A 253 20.27 -10.88 -9.94
N ASP A 254 20.81 -11.47 -8.88
CA ASP A 254 21.77 -12.57 -8.99
C ASP A 254 21.06 -13.91 -9.27
N HIS A 255 19.81 -14.06 -8.85
CA HIS A 255 18.97 -15.26 -8.98
C HIS A 255 17.53 -14.88 -9.38
N PRO A 256 17.26 -14.58 -10.67
CA PRO A 256 15.94 -14.11 -11.13
C PRO A 256 14.81 -15.10 -10.77
N GLY A 257 13.73 -14.60 -10.17
CA GLY A 257 12.59 -15.38 -9.70
C GLY A 257 12.63 -15.73 -8.20
N MET A 258 13.70 -15.35 -7.50
CA MET A 258 13.84 -15.65 -6.06
C MET A 258 12.74 -14.97 -5.23
N LYS A 259 12.40 -13.70 -5.52
CA LYS A 259 11.30 -13.01 -4.87
C LYS A 259 9.96 -13.71 -5.12
N HIS A 260 9.73 -14.20 -6.34
CA HIS A 260 8.48 -14.92 -6.65
C HIS A 260 8.37 -16.23 -5.86
N SER A 261 9.47 -16.99 -5.77
CA SER A 261 9.53 -18.22 -4.98
C SER A 261 9.32 -17.97 -3.50
N ALA A 262 9.95 -16.91 -2.95
CA ALA A 262 9.77 -16.48 -1.58
C ALA A 262 8.31 -16.03 -1.31
N TYR A 263 7.71 -15.27 -2.23
CA TYR A 263 6.31 -14.84 -2.15
C TYR A 263 5.35 -16.04 -2.12
N ASN A 264 5.56 -17.03 -2.96
CA ASN A 264 4.75 -18.25 -2.98
C ASN A 264 4.85 -19.02 -1.65
N SER A 265 6.05 -19.13 -1.08
CA SER A 265 6.27 -19.75 0.23
C SER A 265 5.60 -18.98 1.35
N MET A 266 5.79 -17.66 1.37
CA MET A 266 5.13 -16.74 2.31
C MET A 266 3.61 -16.90 2.27
N THR A 267 3.01 -16.90 1.08
CA THR A 267 1.55 -17.02 0.90
C THR A 267 1.02 -18.36 1.44
N LYS A 268 1.76 -19.46 1.24
CA LYS A 268 1.39 -20.78 1.79
C LYS A 268 1.47 -20.79 3.33
N ILE A 269 2.55 -20.26 3.89
CA ILE A 269 2.75 -20.19 5.34
C ILE A 269 1.67 -19.30 5.98
N SER A 270 1.45 -18.12 5.44
CA SER A 270 0.48 -17.16 5.98
C SER A 270 -0.95 -17.68 5.91
N LYS A 271 -1.30 -18.46 4.88
CA LYS A 271 -2.60 -19.12 4.77
C LYS A 271 -2.86 -20.09 5.93
N VAL A 272 -1.88 -20.95 6.23
CA VAL A 272 -1.98 -21.93 7.33
C VAL A 272 -2.06 -21.23 8.68
N LEU A 273 -1.26 -20.19 8.91
CA LEU A 273 -1.29 -19.45 10.17
C LEU A 273 -2.61 -18.70 10.36
N ARG A 274 -3.13 -18.05 9.30
CA ARG A 274 -4.39 -17.32 9.35
C ARG A 274 -5.60 -18.21 9.70
N SER A 275 -5.64 -19.45 9.19
CA SER A 275 -6.72 -20.40 9.51
C SER A 275 -6.80 -20.79 10.99
N ARG A 276 -5.74 -20.52 11.76
CA ARG A 276 -5.64 -20.78 13.20
C ARG A 276 -5.95 -19.57 14.07
N GLN A 277 -6.07 -18.38 13.46
CA GLN A 277 -6.33 -17.14 14.19
C GLN A 277 -7.84 -16.94 14.36
N GLY A 278 -8.27 -16.64 15.58
CA GLY A 278 -9.63 -16.21 15.86
C GLY A 278 -9.91 -14.81 15.28
N THR A 279 -11.16 -14.56 14.92
CA THR A 279 -11.60 -13.28 14.33
C THR A 279 -12.05 -12.25 15.39
N GLU A 280 -11.99 -12.57 16.67
CA GLU A 280 -12.46 -11.67 17.72
C GLU A 280 -11.46 -10.53 17.97
N GLY A 281 -11.72 -9.38 17.33
CA GLY A 281 -11.06 -8.12 17.64
C GLY A 281 -11.69 -7.46 18.87
N LYS A 282 -10.86 -6.95 19.77
CA LYS A 282 -11.31 -6.07 20.86
C LYS A 282 -11.57 -4.66 20.33
N LYS A 283 -12.36 -3.87 21.05
CA LYS A 283 -12.48 -2.43 20.79
C LYS A 283 -11.56 -1.65 21.73
N CYS A 284 -10.85 -0.69 21.17
CA CYS A 284 -10.04 0.23 21.95
C CYS A 284 -10.89 0.99 22.97
N SER A 285 -10.47 1.01 24.24
CA SER A 285 -11.19 1.70 25.33
C SER A 285 -11.28 3.22 25.14
N ILE A 286 -10.34 3.82 24.37
CA ILE A 286 -10.27 5.26 24.14
C ILE A 286 -11.06 5.64 22.87
N CYS A 287 -10.71 5.09 21.70
CA CYS A 287 -11.28 5.53 20.40
C CYS A 287 -12.33 4.58 19.83
N ARG A 288 -12.61 3.46 20.48
CA ARG A 288 -13.60 2.45 20.09
C ARG A 288 -13.32 1.75 18.75
N HIS A 289 -12.18 2.01 18.12
CA HIS A 289 -11.77 1.32 16.91
C HIS A 289 -11.25 -0.08 17.20
N ASP A 290 -11.23 -0.96 16.19
CA ASP A 290 -10.73 -2.33 16.31
C ASP A 290 -9.28 -2.34 16.78
N SER A 291 -8.97 -3.20 17.75
CA SER A 291 -7.68 -3.29 18.41
C SER A 291 -7.39 -4.73 18.83
N THR A 292 -6.11 -5.09 18.88
CA THR A 292 -5.65 -6.35 19.47
C THR A 292 -5.50 -6.28 21.00
N GLY A 293 -5.38 -5.07 21.56
CA GLY A 293 -5.26 -4.80 22.99
C GLY A 293 -6.34 -3.84 23.48
N ASP A 294 -6.34 -3.57 24.79
CA ASP A 294 -7.31 -2.66 25.42
C ASP A 294 -7.18 -1.22 24.94
N ILE A 295 -5.95 -0.78 24.59
CA ILE A 295 -5.67 0.51 23.96
C ILE A 295 -4.96 0.22 22.63
N CYS A 296 -5.46 0.77 21.51
CA CYS A 296 -4.85 0.59 20.22
C CYS A 296 -3.51 1.35 20.11
N SER A 297 -2.65 0.89 19.19
CA SER A 297 -1.32 1.48 18.95
C SER A 297 -1.36 2.99 18.62
N VAL A 298 -2.44 3.44 17.96
CA VAL A 298 -2.62 4.87 17.65
C VAL A 298 -2.85 5.67 18.93
N CYS A 299 -3.78 5.25 19.77
CA CYS A 299 -4.03 5.94 21.05
C CYS A 299 -2.81 5.90 21.97
N GLN A 300 -2.06 4.79 21.99
CA GLN A 300 -0.78 4.72 22.71
C GLN A 300 0.23 5.74 22.18
N THR A 301 0.37 5.82 20.85
CA THR A 301 1.27 6.79 20.20
C THR A 301 0.86 8.23 20.54
N ILE A 302 -0.41 8.58 20.40
CA ILE A 302 -0.91 9.93 20.69
C ILE A 302 -0.71 10.28 22.17
N ASN A 303 -1.01 9.37 23.09
CA ASN A 303 -0.80 9.58 24.52
C ASN A 303 0.67 9.89 24.84
N VAL A 304 1.61 9.16 24.24
CA VAL A 304 3.05 9.42 24.43
C VAL A 304 3.44 10.81 23.90
N LEU A 305 2.97 11.19 22.72
CA LEU A 305 3.25 12.50 22.13
C LEU A 305 2.64 13.66 22.93
N THR A 306 1.42 13.49 23.43
CA THR A 306 0.72 14.55 24.17
C THR A 306 1.27 14.72 25.60
N SER A 307 1.70 13.63 26.24
CA SER A 307 2.34 13.71 27.57
C SER A 307 3.64 14.50 27.53
N ASN A 308 4.39 14.45 26.43
CA ASN A 308 5.63 15.21 26.25
C ASN A 308 5.39 16.69 25.80
N LYS A 309 4.16 17.06 25.45
CA LYS A 309 3.80 18.43 25.09
C LYS A 309 3.57 19.35 26.30
N GLN A 310 3.48 18.76 27.52
CA GLN A 310 3.22 19.45 28.76
C GLN A 310 4.50 19.76 29.58
N ILE A 311 5.67 19.42 29.03
CA ILE A 311 6.98 19.75 29.59
C ILE A 311 7.65 20.84 28.74
#